data_ab5f8966997f0d1984b3510c44f44701
#
_entry.id   ab5f8966997f0d1984b3510c44f44701
#
_cell.length_a   1.000
_cell.length_b   1.000
_cell.length_c   1.000
_cell.angle_alpha   90.00
_cell.angle_beta   90.00
_cell.angle_gamma   90.00
#
_symmetry.space_group_name_H-M   'P 1'
#
loop_
_entity.id
_entity.type
_entity.pdbx_description
1 polymer ?
#
loop_
_entity_poly.entity_id
_entity_poly.type
_entity_poly.pdbx_seq_one_letter_code
_entity_poly.pdbx_strand_id
1 'polypeptide(L)'
;IVQNQHLPYSKKEIARGGWPEPIAEIYAEQGGTPHLDRRHTVFGQLADEASYEVLDTIAGVETGAMDKPVKDVVIQTIEIED
;
A
#
# COMPACT_ATOMS: atom_id res chain seq x y z
N ILE A 1 -4.71 -4.97 4.20
CA ILE A 1 -3.47 -4.53 3.57
C ILE A 1 -3.75 -3.24 2.82
N VAL A 2 -2.95 -2.21 3.08
CA VAL A 2 -3.05 -0.93 2.36
C VAL A 2 -1.85 -0.80 1.43
N GLN A 3 -2.09 -0.45 0.16
CA GLN A 3 -1.01 -0.29 -0.80
C GLN A 3 -0.09 0.87 -0.44
N ASN A 4 1.20 0.58 -0.44
CA ASN A 4 2.24 1.60 -0.26
C ASN A 4 2.64 2.15 -1.63
N GLN A 5 2.50 3.46 -1.81
CA GLN A 5 2.82 4.14 -3.06
C GLN A 5 4.32 4.32 -3.33
N HIS A 6 5.15 4.02 -2.36
CA HIS A 6 6.61 4.24 -2.46
C HIS A 6 7.42 2.99 -2.81
N LEU A 7 6.78 1.90 -3.19
CA LEU A 7 7.49 0.69 -3.59
C LEU A 7 8.15 0.86 -4.96
N PRO A 8 9.45 0.55 -5.09
CA PRO A 8 10.21 0.84 -6.31
C PRO A 8 10.08 -0.27 -7.36
N TYR A 9 8.95 -0.33 -8.05
CA TYR A 9 8.79 -1.26 -9.16
C TYR A 9 9.15 -0.60 -10.48
N SER A 10 9.91 -1.31 -11.33
CA SER A 10 10.13 -0.87 -12.71
C SER A 10 9.02 -1.42 -13.62
N LYS A 11 8.70 -0.67 -14.68
CA LYS A 11 7.73 -1.09 -15.70
C LYS A 11 8.06 -2.46 -16.27
N LYS A 12 9.34 -2.73 -16.52
CA LYS A 12 9.80 -4.02 -17.07
C LYS A 12 9.54 -5.19 -16.14
N GLU A 13 9.79 -5.00 -14.85
CA GLU A 13 9.55 -6.04 -13.83
C GLU A 13 8.07 -6.37 -13.72
N ILE A 14 7.22 -5.35 -13.73
CA ILE A 14 5.77 -5.53 -13.64
C ILE A 14 5.26 -6.22 -14.90
N ALA A 15 5.69 -5.80 -16.08
CA ALA A 15 5.32 -6.42 -17.35
C ALA A 15 5.72 -7.90 -17.41
N ARG A 16 6.89 -8.26 -16.89
CA ARG A 16 7.34 -9.67 -16.81
C ARG A 16 6.44 -10.52 -15.95
N GLY A 17 5.81 -9.94 -14.93
CA GLY A 17 4.86 -10.61 -14.06
C GLY A 17 3.50 -10.86 -14.71
N GLY A 18 3.27 -10.40 -15.93
CA GLY A 18 2.04 -10.64 -16.69
C GLY A 18 1.02 -9.51 -16.64
N TRP A 19 1.36 -8.35 -16.08
CA TRP A 19 0.46 -7.20 -16.08
C TRP A 19 0.44 -6.52 -17.47
N PRO A 20 -0.77 -6.11 -17.95
CA PRO A 20 -0.85 -5.33 -19.19
C PRO A 20 -0.02 -4.05 -19.11
N GLU A 21 0.51 -3.60 -20.23
CA GLU A 21 1.39 -2.44 -20.29
C GLU A 21 0.80 -1.17 -19.64
N PRO A 22 -0.48 -0.79 -19.87
CA PRO A 22 -1.05 0.38 -19.18
C PRO A 22 -1.07 0.26 -17.67
N ILE A 23 -1.29 -0.93 -17.14
CA ILE A 23 -1.28 -1.22 -15.70
C ILE A 23 0.15 -1.15 -15.16
N ALA A 24 1.12 -1.71 -15.90
CA ALA A 24 2.53 -1.66 -15.54
C ALA A 24 3.03 -0.22 -15.45
N GLU A 25 2.61 0.66 -16.35
CA GLU A 25 2.95 2.09 -16.32
C GLU A 25 2.43 2.77 -15.06
N ILE A 26 1.19 2.51 -14.67
CA ILE A 26 0.58 3.08 -13.47
C ILE A 26 1.36 2.65 -12.22
N TYR A 27 1.68 1.38 -12.09
CA TYR A 27 2.47 0.88 -10.96
C TYR A 27 3.89 1.45 -10.94
N ALA A 28 4.52 1.62 -12.09
CA ALA A 28 5.85 2.21 -12.19
C ALA A 28 5.88 3.67 -11.76
N GLU A 29 4.82 4.44 -12.06
CA GLU A 29 4.72 5.85 -11.71
C GLU A 29 4.25 6.07 -10.27
N GLN A 30 3.25 5.32 -9.84
CA GLN A 30 2.56 5.55 -8.56
C GLN A 30 2.95 4.58 -7.45
N GLY A 31 3.70 3.53 -7.77
CA GLY A 31 3.97 2.46 -6.82
C GLY A 31 2.74 1.60 -6.56
N GLY A 32 2.75 0.89 -5.46
CA GLY A 32 1.65 0.03 -5.06
C GLY A 32 2.11 -1.39 -4.77
N THR A 33 1.17 -2.33 -4.83
CA THR A 33 1.43 -3.73 -4.50
C THR A 33 0.92 -4.67 -5.60
N PRO A 34 1.54 -4.64 -6.81
CA PRO A 34 1.06 -5.43 -7.95
C PRO A 34 1.03 -6.94 -7.66
N HIS A 35 1.90 -7.44 -6.79
CA HIS A 35 1.94 -8.85 -6.42
C HIS A 35 0.70 -9.35 -5.69
N LEU A 36 -0.16 -8.44 -5.22
CA LEU A 36 -1.42 -8.78 -4.56
C LEU A 36 -2.61 -8.81 -5.51
N ASP A 37 -2.45 -8.32 -6.74
CA ASP A 37 -3.53 -8.34 -7.73
C ASP A 37 -4.01 -9.76 -7.99
N ARG A 38 -5.34 -9.95 -8.04
CA ARG A 38 -6.01 -11.24 -8.21
C ARG A 38 -5.81 -12.22 -7.05
N ARG A 39 -5.16 -11.81 -5.97
CA ARG A 39 -4.97 -12.62 -4.75
C ARG A 39 -5.79 -12.12 -3.59
N HIS A 40 -6.14 -10.84 -3.60
CA HIS A 40 -6.95 -10.20 -2.57
C HIS A 40 -8.02 -9.31 -3.21
N THR A 41 -9.14 -9.18 -2.53
CA THR A 41 -10.23 -8.31 -2.97
C THR A 41 -9.96 -6.88 -2.56
N VAL A 42 -10.03 -5.94 -3.50
CA VAL A 42 -10.01 -4.50 -3.20
C VAL A 42 -11.41 -4.09 -2.74
N PHE A 43 -11.52 -3.57 -1.53
CA PHE A 43 -12.81 -3.20 -0.95
C PHE A 43 -12.92 -1.72 -0.56
N GLY A 44 -11.87 -0.94 -0.74
CA GLY A 44 -11.90 0.47 -0.39
C GLY A 44 -10.65 1.21 -0.81
N GLN A 45 -10.67 2.51 -0.59
CA GLN A 45 -9.53 3.38 -0.88
C GLN A 45 -9.43 4.47 0.19
N LEU A 46 -8.23 5.05 0.34
CA LEU A 46 -8.03 6.18 1.24
C LEU A 46 -8.73 7.42 0.67
N ALA A 47 -9.33 8.22 1.55
CA ALA A 47 -10.21 9.31 1.15
C ALA A 47 -9.46 10.56 0.65
N ASP A 48 -8.28 10.85 1.20
CA ASP A 48 -7.59 12.12 0.96
C ASP A 48 -6.08 12.04 1.21
N GLU A 49 -5.36 13.11 0.89
CA GLU A 49 -3.92 13.23 1.09
C GLU A 49 -3.50 13.09 2.56
N ALA A 50 -4.28 13.63 3.48
CA ALA A 50 -3.99 13.53 4.91
C ALA A 50 -3.98 12.07 5.37
N SER A 51 -4.86 11.24 4.82
CA SER A 51 -4.89 9.80 5.10
C SER A 51 -3.65 9.09 4.56
N TYR A 52 -3.15 9.48 3.39
CA TYR A 52 -1.90 8.95 2.84
C TYR A 52 -0.69 9.32 3.69
N GLU A 53 -0.64 10.54 4.24
CA GLU A 53 0.42 10.96 5.16
C GLU A 53 0.41 10.13 6.45
N VAL A 54 -0.78 9.84 6.99
CA VAL A 54 -0.93 8.96 8.15
C VAL A 54 -0.46 7.55 7.83
N LEU A 55 -0.82 7.02 6.65
CA LEU A 55 -0.34 5.72 6.19
C LEU A 55 1.18 5.66 6.17
N ASP A 56 1.83 6.66 5.59
CA ASP A 56 3.30 6.72 5.51
C ASP A 56 3.93 6.78 6.90
N THR A 57 3.33 7.52 7.83
CA THR A 57 3.79 7.60 9.21
C THR A 57 3.71 6.23 9.91
N ILE A 58 2.62 5.51 9.74
CA ILE A 58 2.46 4.18 10.31
C ILE A 58 3.45 3.19 9.68
N ALA A 59 3.61 3.24 8.36
CA ALA A 59 4.52 2.37 7.63
C ALA A 59 5.99 2.62 8.01
N GLY A 60 6.31 3.84 8.45
CA GLY A 60 7.67 4.24 8.80
C GLY A 60 8.04 4.06 10.28
N VAL A 61 7.17 3.49 11.12
CA VAL A 61 7.49 3.30 12.54
C VAL A 61 8.62 2.29 12.71
N GLU A 62 9.40 2.47 13.77
CA GLU A 62 10.47 1.54 14.14
C GLU A 62 9.88 0.17 14.45
N THR A 63 10.50 -0.87 13.88
CA THR A 63 10.07 -2.26 14.06
C THR A 63 11.16 -3.11 14.68
N GLY A 64 10.74 -4.19 15.34
CA GLY A 64 11.63 -5.21 15.91
C GLY A 64 11.50 -6.54 15.18
N ALA A 65 11.59 -7.62 15.92
CA ALA A 65 11.50 -8.98 15.38
C ALA A 65 10.18 -9.17 14.60
N MET A 66 10.27 -9.81 13.42
CA MET A 66 9.13 -10.10 12.53
C MET A 66 8.34 -8.85 12.10
N ASP A 67 9.03 -7.73 11.95
CA ASP A 67 8.45 -6.43 11.58
C ASP A 67 7.38 -5.90 12.52
N LYS A 68 7.36 -6.40 13.76
CA LYS A 68 6.43 -5.89 14.77
C LYS A 68 6.87 -4.50 15.22
N PRO A 69 5.96 -3.49 15.26
CA PRO A 69 6.30 -2.17 15.78
C PRO A 69 6.84 -2.24 17.21
N VAL A 70 7.91 -1.49 17.49
CA VAL A 70 8.51 -1.42 18.84
C VAL A 70 7.51 -0.85 19.84
N LYS A 71 6.74 0.16 19.42
CA LYS A 71 5.61 0.68 20.18
C LYS A 71 4.31 0.28 19.49
N ASP A 72 3.35 -0.21 20.25
CA ASP A 72 2.08 -0.65 19.69
C ASP A 72 1.38 0.48 18.91
N VAL A 73 0.91 0.13 17.71
CA VAL A 73 0.03 0.99 16.91
C VAL A 73 -1.40 0.54 17.21
N VAL A 74 -2.17 1.37 17.87
CA VAL A 74 -3.49 1.00 18.40
C VAL A 74 -4.59 1.72 17.63
N ILE A 75 -5.60 0.96 17.19
CA ILE A 75 -6.84 1.53 16.65
C ILE A 75 -7.70 1.94 17.82
N GLN A 76 -7.85 3.25 18.04
CA GLN A 76 -8.63 3.77 19.16
C GLN A 76 -10.13 3.76 18.92
N THR A 77 -10.53 4.06 17.71
CA THR A 77 -11.94 4.11 17.33
C THR A 77 -12.11 3.97 15.83
N ILE A 78 -13.27 3.49 15.41
CA ILE A 78 -13.70 3.45 14.02
C ILE A 78 -15.10 4.03 13.97
N GLU A 79 -15.30 5.06 13.13
CA GLU A 79 -16.59 5.68 12.91
C GLU A 79 -17.08 5.39 11.51
N ILE A 80 -18.36 5.07 11.39
CA ILE A 80 -19.00 4.84 10.09
C ILE A 80 -19.85 6.05 9.76
N GLU A 81 -19.56 6.67 8.63
CA GLU A 81 -20.32 7.82 8.13
C GLU A 81 -21.40 7.37 7.15
N ASP A 82 -22.61 7.88 7.31
CA ASP A 82 -23.72 7.61 6.41
C ASP A 82 -23.73 8.55 5.20
#